data_fa871e50df2586a4eab05b4a321bca88
#
_entry.id   fa871e50df2586a4eab05b4a321bca88
#
_cell.length_a   1.000
_cell.length_b   1.000
_cell.length_c   1.000
_cell.angle_alpha   90.00
_cell.angle_beta   90.00
_cell.angle_gamma   90.00
#
_symmetry.space_group_name_H-M   'P 1'
#
loop_
_entity.id
_entity.type
_entity.pdbx_description
1 polymer ?
#
loop_
_entity_poly.entity_id
_entity_poly.type
_entity_poly.pdbx_seq_one_letter_code
_entity_poly.pdbx_strand_id
1 'polypeptide(L)'
;GDLQYEAFLELKALWNATERCCAWYMMGADGLKEKINRSIECKKVGYTEMLSRYGDKYSKVTPDDGKEREIFLKAQAAMVAKLNAPAETDIVTVVNRTGGSLRRVYTEIEKLRKGA
;
A
#
# COMPACT_ATOMS: atom_id res chain seq x y z
N GLY A 1 -8.41 2.85 -2.08
CA GLY A 1 -9.21 3.02 -3.25
C GLY A 1 -10.70 2.92 -3.09
N ASP A 2 -11.26 2.50 -1.95
CA ASP A 2 -12.69 2.23 -1.81
C ASP A 2 -13.50 3.41 -1.26
N LEU A 3 -12.87 4.58 -1.13
CA LEU A 3 -13.53 5.77 -0.65
C LEU A 3 -14.60 6.22 -1.66
N GLN A 4 -15.84 6.28 -1.23
CA GLN A 4 -16.95 6.81 -2.03
C GLN A 4 -16.87 8.34 -2.14
N TYR A 5 -17.62 8.92 -3.06
CA TYR A 5 -17.54 10.35 -3.36
C TYR A 5 -17.91 11.21 -2.15
N GLU A 6 -18.96 10.86 -1.44
CA GLU A 6 -19.42 11.56 -0.24
C GLU A 6 -18.34 11.54 0.86
N ALA A 7 -17.74 10.39 1.11
CA ALA A 7 -16.64 10.24 2.06
C ALA A 7 -15.39 11.05 1.63
N PHE A 8 -15.17 11.22 0.34
CA PHE A 8 -14.10 12.07 -0.18
C PHE A 8 -14.37 13.58 0.10
N LEU A 9 -15.62 14.01 0.01
CA LEU A 9 -16.01 15.39 0.38
C LEU A 9 -15.85 15.64 1.88
N GLU A 10 -16.19 14.67 2.73
CA GLU A 10 -15.95 14.75 4.17
C GLU A 10 -14.43 14.82 4.48
N LEU A 11 -13.61 14.07 3.78
CA LEU A 11 -12.15 14.16 3.89
C LEU A 11 -11.65 15.58 3.57
N LYS A 12 -12.22 16.23 2.55
CA LYS A 12 -11.91 17.62 2.20
C LYS A 12 -12.29 18.58 3.34
N ALA A 13 -13.47 18.40 3.95
CA ALA A 13 -13.90 19.21 5.08
C ALA A 13 -12.97 19.05 6.28
N LEU A 14 -12.58 17.81 6.57
CA LEU A 14 -11.64 17.49 7.65
C LEU A 14 -10.25 18.09 7.39
N TRP A 15 -9.76 18.04 6.15
CA TRP A 15 -8.54 18.73 5.76
C TRP A 15 -8.60 20.22 6.07
N ASN A 16 -9.69 20.90 5.68
CA ASN A 16 -9.85 22.33 5.93
C ASN A 16 -9.85 22.66 7.42
N ALA A 17 -10.50 21.80 8.24
CA ALA A 17 -10.56 22.00 9.68
C ALA A 17 -9.21 21.77 10.39
N THR A 18 -8.29 21.00 9.79
CA THR A 18 -6.99 20.64 10.36
C THR A 18 -5.82 21.26 9.62
N GLU A 19 -6.06 22.29 8.83
CA GLU A 19 -5.02 23.01 8.10
C GLU A 19 -3.91 23.47 9.03
N ARG A 20 -2.65 23.20 8.66
CA ARG A 20 -1.44 23.49 9.44
C ARG A 20 -1.27 22.74 10.77
N CYS A 21 -2.25 21.92 11.16
CA CYS A 21 -2.19 21.12 12.39
C CYS A 21 -1.81 19.66 12.11
N CYS A 22 -2.08 19.16 10.92
CA CYS A 22 -1.88 17.76 10.55
C CYS A 22 -1.15 17.61 9.22
N ALA A 23 -0.30 16.57 9.13
CA ALA A 23 0.22 16.08 7.86
C ALA A 23 -0.71 14.98 7.32
N TRP A 24 -1.06 15.09 6.04
CA TRP A 24 -1.98 14.16 5.39
C TRP A 24 -1.27 13.29 4.36
N TYR A 25 -1.50 12.01 4.44
CA TYR A 25 -0.98 11.04 3.49
C TYR A 25 -2.13 10.23 2.90
N MET A 26 -2.20 10.17 1.58
CA MET A 26 -3.15 9.31 0.89
C MET A 26 -2.40 8.10 0.34
N MET A 27 -2.82 6.91 0.73
CA MET A 27 -2.25 5.66 0.25
C MET A 27 -3.32 4.82 -0.44
N GLY A 28 -2.94 4.12 -1.47
CA GLY A 28 -3.83 3.23 -2.21
C GLY A 28 -3.06 2.26 -3.09
N ALA A 29 -3.77 1.29 -3.62
CA ALA A 29 -3.24 0.38 -4.62
C ALA A 29 -3.04 1.08 -5.99
N ASP A 30 -2.53 0.36 -6.97
CA ASP A 30 -2.19 0.89 -8.30
C ASP A 30 -3.31 1.69 -8.98
N GLY A 31 -4.57 1.35 -8.72
CA GLY A 31 -5.73 2.06 -9.28
C GLY A 31 -6.07 3.41 -8.63
N LEU A 32 -5.38 3.83 -7.56
CA LEU A 32 -5.70 5.10 -6.89
C LEU A 32 -5.48 6.30 -7.82
N LYS A 33 -4.34 6.35 -8.48
CA LYS A 33 -3.99 7.42 -9.43
C LYS A 33 -4.99 7.49 -10.58
N GLU A 34 -5.33 6.36 -11.17
CA GLU A 34 -6.30 6.27 -12.26
C GLU A 34 -7.69 6.71 -11.82
N LYS A 35 -8.12 6.32 -10.62
CA LYS A 35 -9.42 6.74 -10.05
C LYS A 35 -9.48 8.26 -9.86
N ILE A 36 -8.42 8.87 -9.34
CA ILE A 36 -8.35 10.32 -9.15
C ILE A 36 -8.36 11.03 -10.51
N ASN A 37 -7.53 10.61 -11.46
CA ASN A 37 -7.47 11.20 -12.79
C ASN A 37 -8.83 11.12 -13.51
N ARG A 38 -9.47 9.95 -13.50
CA ARG A 38 -10.81 9.77 -14.08
C ARG A 38 -11.85 10.69 -13.42
N SER A 39 -11.77 10.88 -12.10
CA SER A 39 -12.69 11.77 -11.38
C SER A 39 -12.49 13.23 -11.75
N ILE A 40 -11.25 13.64 -12.01
CA ILE A 40 -10.90 14.98 -12.51
C ILE A 40 -11.41 15.17 -13.94
N GLU A 41 -11.17 14.21 -14.83
CA GLU A 41 -11.66 14.22 -16.22
C GLU A 41 -13.19 14.31 -16.27
N CYS A 42 -13.88 13.61 -15.38
CA CYS A 42 -15.34 13.70 -15.21
C CYS A 42 -15.79 14.98 -14.49
N LYS A 43 -14.89 15.93 -14.22
CA LYS A 43 -15.17 17.21 -13.54
C LYS A 43 -15.90 17.06 -12.20
N LYS A 44 -15.62 15.96 -11.47
CA LYS A 44 -16.17 15.79 -10.12
C LYS A 44 -15.60 16.83 -9.17
N VAL A 45 -16.49 17.54 -8.49
CA VAL A 45 -16.12 18.64 -7.57
C VAL A 45 -15.22 18.13 -6.45
N GLY A 46 -14.18 18.89 -6.15
CA GLY A 46 -13.28 18.64 -5.02
C GLY A 46 -12.02 17.83 -5.38
N TYR A 47 -12.01 17.03 -6.45
CA TYR A 47 -10.84 16.23 -6.78
C TYR A 47 -9.63 17.03 -7.22
N THR A 48 -9.80 18.02 -8.09
CA THR A 48 -8.71 18.92 -8.51
C THR A 48 -8.12 19.69 -7.34
N GLU A 49 -8.97 20.19 -6.45
CA GLU A 49 -8.53 20.93 -5.28
C GLU A 49 -7.75 20.05 -4.31
N MET A 50 -8.26 18.84 -4.03
CA MET A 50 -7.56 17.88 -3.17
C MET A 50 -6.21 17.45 -3.76
N LEU A 51 -6.16 17.17 -5.07
CA LEU A 51 -4.90 16.79 -5.72
C LEU A 51 -3.86 17.92 -5.60
N SER A 52 -4.26 19.17 -5.83
CA SER A 52 -3.41 20.35 -5.64
C SER A 52 -2.83 20.44 -4.22
N ARG A 53 -3.62 20.09 -3.20
CA ARG A 53 -3.16 20.07 -1.79
C ARG A 53 -2.13 18.99 -1.50
N TYR A 54 -2.17 17.85 -2.19
CA TYR A 54 -1.13 16.82 -2.13
C TYR A 54 0.10 17.16 -3.00
N GLY A 55 0.08 18.32 -3.69
CA GLY A 55 1.19 18.80 -4.51
C GLY A 55 1.38 18.03 -5.81
N ASP A 56 0.32 17.43 -6.34
CA ASP A 56 0.30 16.65 -7.60
C ASP A 56 1.36 15.53 -7.66
N LYS A 57 1.88 15.12 -6.51
CA LYS A 57 2.95 14.13 -6.41
C LYS A 57 2.41 12.76 -6.07
N TYR A 58 2.86 11.79 -6.85
CA TYR A 58 2.65 10.38 -6.56
C TYR A 58 4.00 9.71 -6.34
N SER A 59 4.16 9.07 -5.21
CA SER A 59 5.32 8.22 -4.93
C SER A 59 4.90 6.76 -5.03
N LYS A 60 5.54 6.01 -5.90
CA LYS A 60 5.30 4.58 -6.03
C LYS A 60 6.26 3.86 -5.08
N VAL A 61 5.70 3.13 -4.12
CA VAL A 61 6.49 2.38 -3.13
C VAL A 61 7.05 1.10 -3.73
N THR A 62 6.23 0.41 -4.55
CA THR A 62 6.66 -0.82 -5.23
C THR A 62 7.23 -0.47 -6.60
N PRO A 63 8.45 -0.94 -6.95
CA PRO A 63 9.03 -0.72 -8.27
C PRO A 63 8.15 -1.25 -9.41
N ASP A 64 8.23 -0.62 -10.58
CA ASP A 64 7.51 -1.00 -11.79
C ASP A 64 8.25 -2.08 -12.59
N ASP A 65 9.57 -2.04 -12.60
CA ASP A 65 10.41 -3.01 -13.28
C ASP A 65 10.23 -4.43 -12.70
N GLY A 66 10.10 -5.42 -13.58
CA GLY A 66 9.81 -6.79 -13.17
C GLY A 66 10.88 -7.39 -12.26
N LYS A 67 12.15 -7.13 -12.51
CA LYS A 67 13.27 -7.63 -11.69
C LYS A 67 13.37 -6.87 -10.37
N GLU A 68 13.34 -5.56 -10.41
CA GLU A 68 13.39 -4.74 -9.21
C GLU A 68 12.18 -5.00 -8.32
N ARG A 69 11.00 -5.16 -8.91
CA ARG A 69 9.78 -5.53 -8.20
C ARG A 69 9.92 -6.87 -7.50
N GLU A 70 10.46 -7.88 -8.17
CA GLU A 70 10.68 -9.20 -7.59
C GLU A 70 11.65 -9.15 -6.40
N ILE A 71 12.77 -8.45 -6.55
CA ILE A 71 13.75 -8.24 -5.47
C ILE A 71 13.10 -7.54 -4.29
N PHE A 72 12.36 -6.48 -4.53
CA PHE A 72 11.66 -5.71 -3.50
C PHE A 72 10.66 -6.58 -2.74
N LEU A 73 9.82 -7.34 -3.43
CA LEU A 73 8.83 -8.22 -2.81
C LEU A 73 9.48 -9.35 -2.00
N LYS A 74 10.54 -9.96 -2.51
CA LYS A 74 11.30 -10.99 -1.78
C LYS A 74 11.99 -10.42 -0.54
N ALA A 75 12.54 -9.22 -0.63
CA ALA A 75 13.15 -8.54 0.52
C ALA A 75 12.12 -8.24 1.62
N GLN A 76 10.95 -7.72 1.27
CA GLN A 76 9.86 -7.51 2.22
C GLN A 76 9.39 -8.83 2.86
N ALA A 77 9.20 -9.87 2.05
CA ALA A 77 8.81 -11.20 2.52
C ALA A 77 9.83 -11.78 3.50
N ALA A 78 11.13 -11.62 3.22
CA ALA A 78 12.20 -12.05 4.10
C ALA A 78 12.20 -11.31 5.44
N MET A 79 12.00 -9.98 5.43
CA MET A 79 11.91 -9.19 6.66
C MET A 79 10.73 -9.64 7.53
N VAL A 80 9.55 -9.81 6.94
CA VAL A 80 8.36 -10.25 7.67
C VAL A 80 8.54 -11.67 8.21
N ALA A 81 9.07 -12.58 7.40
CA ALA A 81 9.35 -13.94 7.83
C ALA A 81 10.36 -13.97 8.98
N LYS A 82 11.46 -13.25 8.88
CA LYS A 82 12.50 -13.17 9.93
C LYS A 82 11.97 -12.69 11.28
N LEU A 83 11.03 -11.75 11.27
CA LEU A 83 10.48 -11.19 12.51
C LEU A 83 9.36 -12.04 13.12
N ASN A 84 8.72 -12.89 12.34
CA ASN A 84 7.49 -13.57 12.78
C ASN A 84 7.57 -15.09 12.75
N ALA A 85 8.54 -15.69 12.06
CA ALA A 85 8.70 -17.15 12.01
C ALA A 85 9.39 -17.69 13.28
N PRO A 86 9.19 -18.98 13.61
CA PRO A 86 9.97 -19.66 14.64
C PRO A 86 11.48 -19.56 14.39
N ALA A 87 12.29 -19.57 15.46
CA ALA A 87 13.73 -19.32 15.39
C ALA A 87 14.51 -20.24 14.42
N GLU A 88 14.10 -21.47 14.32
CA GLU A 88 14.75 -22.50 13.47
C GLU A 88 14.27 -22.48 12.00
N THR A 89 13.51 -21.46 11.60
CA THR A 89 12.91 -21.41 10.26
C THR A 89 13.92 -20.98 9.21
N ASP A 90 14.06 -21.76 8.14
CA ASP A 90 14.79 -21.33 6.95
C ASP A 90 13.98 -20.27 6.16
N ILE A 91 14.37 -19.03 6.35
CA ILE A 91 13.74 -17.85 5.72
C ILE A 91 13.81 -17.92 4.20
N VAL A 92 14.91 -18.41 3.63
CA VAL A 92 15.10 -18.50 2.18
C VAL A 92 14.06 -19.45 1.57
N THR A 93 13.84 -20.58 2.21
CA THR A 93 12.81 -21.55 1.79
C THR A 93 11.41 -20.94 1.87
N VAL A 94 11.07 -20.21 2.94
CA VAL A 94 9.77 -19.53 3.07
C VAL A 94 9.58 -18.50 1.96
N VAL A 95 10.57 -17.66 1.68
CA VAL A 95 10.50 -16.63 0.63
C VAL A 95 10.32 -17.25 -0.76
N ASN A 96 11.05 -18.33 -1.06
CA ASN A 96 10.96 -19.02 -2.34
C ASN A 96 9.59 -19.69 -2.54
N ARG A 97 9.06 -20.37 -1.54
CA ARG A 97 7.73 -21.01 -1.58
C ARG A 97 6.60 -19.99 -1.74
N THR A 98 6.75 -18.82 -1.15
CA THR A 98 5.71 -17.80 -1.14
C THR A 98 5.79 -16.84 -2.33
N GLY A 99 6.90 -16.86 -3.08
CA GLY A 99 7.13 -15.98 -4.22
C GLY A 99 7.10 -14.48 -3.87
N GLY A 100 7.43 -14.11 -2.63
CA GLY A 100 7.39 -12.74 -2.15
C GLY A 100 5.99 -12.21 -1.78
N SER A 101 4.95 -13.05 -1.80
CA SER A 101 3.60 -12.65 -1.39
C SER A 101 3.47 -12.62 0.13
N LEU A 102 3.29 -11.45 0.72
CA LEU A 102 3.13 -11.28 2.17
C LEU A 102 1.97 -12.11 2.74
N ARG A 103 0.85 -12.20 2.02
CA ARG A 103 -0.29 -13.03 2.44
C ARG A 103 0.09 -14.50 2.56
N ARG A 104 0.87 -15.03 1.59
CA ARG A 104 1.34 -16.41 1.63
C ARG A 104 2.39 -16.62 2.72
N VAL A 105 3.25 -15.63 2.96
CA VAL A 105 4.22 -15.65 4.07
C VAL A 105 3.50 -15.82 5.40
N TYR A 106 2.45 -15.06 5.65
CA TYR A 106 1.63 -15.21 6.85
C TYR A 106 1.06 -16.61 7.00
N THR A 107 0.47 -17.14 5.93
CA THR A 107 -0.09 -18.51 5.93
C THR A 107 0.97 -19.57 6.20
N GLU A 108 2.16 -19.42 5.63
CA GLU A 108 3.25 -20.36 5.83
C GLU A 108 3.79 -20.31 7.27
N ILE A 109 3.95 -19.13 7.84
CA ILE A 109 4.34 -18.93 9.25
C ILE A 109 3.33 -19.57 10.20
N GLU A 110 2.04 -19.38 9.95
CA GLU A 110 0.98 -20.01 10.74
C GLU A 110 1.04 -21.55 10.71
N LYS A 111 1.34 -22.13 9.54
CA LYS A 111 1.55 -23.58 9.42
C LYS A 111 2.76 -24.04 10.23
N LEU A 112 3.88 -23.34 10.13
CA LEU A 112 5.09 -23.66 10.88
C LEU A 112 4.87 -23.59 12.39
N ARG A 113 4.11 -22.63 12.88
CA ARG A 113 3.74 -22.50 14.29
C ARG A 113 2.84 -23.64 14.78
N LYS A 114 1.94 -24.12 13.93
CA LYS A 114 1.01 -25.23 14.28
C LYS A 114 1.65 -26.61 14.13
N GLY A 115 2.69 -26.74 13.31
CA GLY A 115 3.42 -27.98 13.09
C GLY A 115 4.58 -28.19 14.09
N ALA A 116 4.87 -27.18 14.84
CA ALA A 116 5.81 -27.24 15.95
C ALA A 116 5.04 -27.49 17.27
#